data_faa528576471c6dc715cb80cc9be1998
#
_entry.id   faa528576471c6dc715cb80cc9be1998
#
_cell.length_a   1.000
_cell.length_b   1.000
_cell.length_c   1.000
_cell.angle_alpha   90.00
_cell.angle_beta   90.00
_cell.angle_gamma   90.00
#
_symmetry.space_group_name_H-M   'P 1'
#
loop_
_entity.id
_entity.type
_entity.pdbx_description
1 polymer ?
#
loop_
_entity_poly.entity_id
_entity_poly.type
_entity_poly.pdbx_seq_one_letter_code
_entity_poly.pdbx_strand_id
1 'polypeptide(L)'
;YIPENLKATLKGSREEAEQLAGQIRDLVCSTFGHTLVLFTSYTLMGNVQQLLRDQIPFPMVQVWRNSQEEIARFKKMENAVLFAAGSCWEGVDFPGDMVSSLIIVKLPFAVPDPIHEAQREQYRSLESYIQNVVVPDMQKKLRQGFGRAIRTEQDTCVVSILDHRAAKKGKYRGDVLDALPKCQMAEKIDEVEDFIRSR
;
A
#
# COMPACT_ATOMS: atom_id res chain seq x y z
N TYR A 1 -8.64 0.33 -6.35
CA TYR A 1 -8.56 -1.03 -6.89
C TYR A 1 -8.14 -2.04 -5.83
N ILE A 2 -8.80 -3.17 -5.75
CA ILE A 2 -8.44 -4.29 -4.87
C ILE A 2 -8.56 -5.56 -5.70
N PRO A 3 -7.44 -6.26 -6.00
CA PRO A 3 -7.47 -7.44 -6.85
C PRO A 3 -8.18 -8.62 -6.17
N GLU A 4 -9.04 -9.32 -6.93
CA GLU A 4 -9.78 -10.50 -6.46
C GLU A 4 -8.97 -11.81 -6.58
N ASN A 5 -7.90 -11.79 -7.35
CA ASN A 5 -7.09 -12.96 -7.69
C ASN A 5 -5.88 -13.19 -6.76
N LEU A 6 -5.67 -12.32 -5.78
CA LEU A 6 -4.63 -12.53 -4.78
C LEU A 6 -4.97 -13.71 -3.87
N LYS A 7 -4.04 -14.66 -3.79
CA LYS A 7 -4.18 -15.83 -2.93
C LYS A 7 -3.51 -15.60 -1.57
N ALA A 8 -4.01 -16.27 -0.56
CA ALA A 8 -3.31 -16.37 0.70
C ALA A 8 -2.01 -17.18 0.49
N THR A 9 -0.89 -16.59 0.87
CA THR A 9 0.45 -17.19 0.75
C THR A 9 1.12 -17.22 2.11
N LEU A 10 2.14 -18.07 2.26
CA LEU A 10 2.95 -18.09 3.46
C LEU A 10 3.77 -16.80 3.55
N LYS A 11 3.69 -16.13 4.70
CA LYS A 11 4.42 -14.87 4.95
C LYS A 11 5.93 -15.09 4.77
N GLY A 12 6.54 -14.22 3.95
CA GLY A 12 7.96 -14.27 3.64
C GLY A 12 8.35 -15.31 2.59
N SER A 13 7.38 -16.01 1.99
CA SER A 13 7.65 -16.97 0.93
C SER A 13 8.02 -16.27 -0.38
N ARG A 14 8.72 -17.00 -1.25
CA ARG A 14 9.00 -16.56 -2.61
C ARG A 14 7.71 -16.36 -3.42
N GLU A 15 6.74 -17.26 -3.26
CA GLU A 15 5.43 -17.18 -3.90
C GLU A 15 4.71 -15.88 -3.55
N GLU A 16 4.77 -15.45 -2.28
CA GLU A 16 4.23 -14.15 -1.84
C GLU A 16 4.87 -12.99 -2.61
N ALA A 17 6.20 -12.96 -2.65
CA ALA A 17 6.93 -11.90 -3.33
C ALA A 17 6.66 -11.87 -4.85
N GLU A 18 6.63 -13.03 -5.51
CA GLU A 18 6.35 -13.17 -6.94
C GLU A 18 4.93 -12.72 -7.29
N GLN A 19 3.92 -13.11 -6.51
CA GLN A 19 2.55 -12.71 -6.71
C GLN A 19 2.38 -11.18 -6.58
N LEU A 20 2.96 -10.59 -5.55
CA LEU A 20 2.90 -9.14 -5.32
C LEU A 20 3.70 -8.37 -6.36
N ALA A 21 4.87 -8.86 -6.76
CA ALA A 21 5.67 -8.25 -7.82
C ALA A 21 4.90 -8.19 -9.14
N GLY A 22 4.22 -9.26 -9.53
CA GLY A 22 3.37 -9.28 -10.72
C GLY A 22 2.27 -8.22 -10.68
N GLN A 23 1.54 -8.11 -9.58
CA GLN A 23 0.49 -7.10 -9.42
C GLN A 23 1.04 -5.66 -9.43
N ILE A 24 2.17 -5.43 -8.75
CA ILE A 24 2.82 -4.11 -8.73
C ILE A 24 3.30 -3.72 -10.12
N ARG A 25 3.94 -4.63 -10.86
CA ARG A 25 4.36 -4.40 -12.24
C ARG A 25 3.18 -3.95 -13.11
N ASP A 26 2.11 -4.73 -13.09
CA ASP A 26 0.96 -4.47 -13.94
C ASP A 26 0.30 -3.12 -13.59
N LEU A 27 0.16 -2.79 -12.31
CA LEU A 27 -0.34 -1.49 -11.85
C LEU A 27 0.58 -0.33 -12.24
N VAL A 28 1.89 -0.46 -12.00
CA VAL A 28 2.86 0.60 -12.32
C VAL A 28 2.90 0.87 -13.82
N CYS A 29 2.79 -0.16 -14.67
CA CYS A 29 2.72 0.00 -16.11
C CYS A 29 1.41 0.68 -16.54
N SER A 30 0.27 0.31 -15.96
CA SER A 30 -1.04 0.91 -16.25
C SER A 30 -1.18 2.34 -15.74
N THR A 31 -0.39 2.75 -14.76
CA THR A 31 -0.39 4.14 -14.22
C THR A 31 0.78 4.98 -14.72
N PHE A 32 1.58 4.48 -15.64
CA PHE A 32 2.74 5.17 -16.25
C PHE A 32 3.79 5.67 -15.25
N GLY A 33 4.03 4.92 -14.19
CA GLY A 33 4.89 5.33 -13.08
C GLY A 33 4.17 6.28 -12.12
N HIS A 34 4.82 7.34 -11.65
CA HIS A 34 4.31 8.28 -10.62
C HIS A 34 3.69 7.55 -9.42
N THR A 35 4.33 6.46 -9.01
CA THR A 35 3.77 5.50 -8.05
C THR A 35 4.51 5.51 -6.73
N LEU A 36 3.77 5.59 -5.64
CA LEU A 36 4.25 5.28 -4.29
C LEU A 36 3.78 3.89 -3.89
N VAL A 37 4.72 3.01 -3.55
CA VAL A 37 4.44 1.64 -3.07
C VAL A 37 4.81 1.56 -1.58
N LEU A 38 3.80 1.42 -0.73
CA LEU A 38 3.96 1.33 0.73
C LEU A 38 3.93 -0.13 1.18
N PHE A 39 5.02 -0.56 1.78
CA PHE A 39 5.17 -1.90 2.36
C PHE A 39 5.04 -1.88 3.88
N THR A 40 4.60 -2.99 4.44
CA THR A 40 4.58 -3.24 5.88
C THR A 40 5.87 -3.91 6.39
N SER A 41 6.76 -4.33 5.48
CA SER A 41 8.00 -5.04 5.79
C SER A 41 9.12 -4.64 4.85
N TYR A 42 10.27 -4.28 5.40
CA TYR A 42 11.48 -4.00 4.63
C TYR A 42 11.99 -5.23 3.86
N THR A 43 11.90 -6.41 4.44
CA THR A 43 12.31 -7.66 3.79
C THR A 43 11.46 -7.95 2.55
N LEU A 44 10.13 -7.83 2.68
CA LEU A 44 9.23 -8.03 1.55
C LEU A 44 9.48 -6.98 0.46
N MET A 45 9.68 -5.72 0.84
CA MET A 45 10.02 -4.63 -0.08
C MET A 45 11.27 -4.95 -0.89
N GLY A 46 12.34 -5.38 -0.24
CA GLY A 46 13.60 -5.75 -0.91
C GLY A 46 13.43 -6.93 -1.88
N ASN A 47 12.72 -7.98 -1.46
CA ASN A 47 12.45 -9.15 -2.30
C ASN A 47 11.63 -8.80 -3.55
N VAL A 48 10.58 -8.00 -3.38
CA VAL A 48 9.74 -7.55 -4.50
C VAL A 48 10.52 -6.64 -5.45
N GLN A 49 11.28 -5.69 -4.92
CA GLN A 49 12.09 -4.79 -5.75
C GLN A 49 13.13 -5.57 -6.57
N GLN A 50 13.77 -6.57 -5.99
CA GLN A 50 14.73 -7.41 -6.71
C GLN A 50 14.07 -8.14 -7.89
N LEU A 51 12.86 -8.65 -7.70
CA LEU A 51 12.09 -9.31 -8.76
C LEU A 51 11.69 -8.33 -9.88
N LEU A 52 11.45 -7.06 -9.55
CA LEU A 52 10.99 -6.05 -10.50
C LEU A 52 12.09 -5.31 -11.23
N ARG A 53 13.36 -5.50 -10.87
CA ARG A 53 14.51 -4.70 -11.35
C ARG A 53 14.54 -4.49 -12.87
N ASP A 54 14.24 -5.54 -13.64
CA ASP A 54 14.29 -5.51 -15.11
C ASP A 54 12.88 -5.67 -15.74
N GLN A 55 11.82 -5.53 -14.95
CA GLN A 55 10.45 -5.76 -15.39
C GLN A 55 9.61 -4.48 -15.48
N ILE A 56 10.10 -3.38 -14.96
CA ILE A 56 9.43 -2.07 -14.96
C ILE A 56 10.25 -1.11 -15.80
N PRO A 57 9.66 -0.39 -16.79
CA PRO A 57 10.37 0.57 -17.64
C PRO A 57 10.65 1.91 -16.96
N PHE A 58 10.26 2.07 -15.70
CA PHE A 58 10.38 3.32 -14.94
C PHE A 58 11.50 3.23 -13.91
N PRO A 59 12.15 4.37 -13.58
CA PRO A 59 13.14 4.42 -12.52
C PRO A 59 12.55 4.00 -11.18
N MET A 60 13.24 3.14 -10.45
CA MET A 60 12.85 2.70 -9.11
C MET A 60 13.75 3.35 -8.06
N VAL A 61 13.13 3.97 -7.06
CA VAL A 61 13.80 4.51 -5.88
C VAL A 61 13.34 3.73 -4.67
N GLN A 62 14.26 3.35 -3.80
CA GLN A 62 13.96 2.64 -2.56
C GLN A 62 14.36 3.48 -1.35
N VAL A 63 13.45 3.64 -0.41
CA VAL A 63 13.69 4.37 0.83
C VAL A 63 13.86 3.41 2.00
N TRP A 64 15.03 3.48 2.61
CA TRP A 64 15.35 2.81 3.86
C TRP A 64 15.45 3.86 4.97
N ARG A 65 14.68 3.72 6.06
CA ARG A 65 14.77 4.55 7.27
C ARG A 65 15.11 6.04 7.03
N ASN A 66 14.13 6.90 6.92
CA ASN A 66 14.28 8.37 6.90
C ASN A 66 15.32 8.95 5.89
N SER A 67 15.49 8.31 4.78
CA SER A 67 16.40 8.76 3.74
C SER A 67 15.79 9.93 2.96
N GLN A 68 16.08 11.14 3.42
CA GLN A 68 15.59 12.38 2.79
C GLN A 68 16.15 12.57 1.37
N GLU A 69 17.34 12.04 1.11
CA GLU A 69 18.00 12.15 -0.20
C GLU A 69 17.26 11.38 -1.28
N GLU A 70 16.87 10.13 -1.01
CA GLU A 70 16.11 9.32 -1.96
C GLU A 70 14.72 9.90 -2.22
N ILE A 71 14.08 10.45 -1.20
CA ILE A 71 12.79 11.14 -1.35
C ILE A 71 12.97 12.39 -2.21
N ALA A 72 14.01 13.21 -1.95
CA ALA A 72 14.32 14.38 -2.75
C ALA A 72 14.70 14.01 -4.20
N ARG A 73 15.38 12.89 -4.39
CA ARG A 73 15.69 12.34 -5.71
C ARG A 73 14.41 11.91 -6.45
N PHE A 74 13.54 11.15 -5.80
CA PHE A 74 12.25 10.76 -6.38
C PHE A 74 11.43 11.96 -6.85
N LYS A 75 11.36 13.01 -6.04
CA LYS A 75 10.63 14.26 -6.37
C LYS A 75 11.13 14.97 -7.61
N LYS A 76 12.35 14.70 -8.06
CA LYS A 76 12.94 15.29 -9.28
C LYS A 76 12.88 14.39 -10.50
N MET A 77 12.43 13.14 -10.34
CA MET A 77 12.36 12.17 -11.41
C MET A 77 10.97 12.15 -12.03
N GLU A 78 10.93 12.01 -13.34
CA GLU A 78 9.69 11.79 -14.08
C GLU A 78 9.33 10.28 -14.06
N ASN A 79 8.05 9.99 -13.89
CA ASN A 79 7.50 8.63 -13.96
C ASN A 79 8.19 7.61 -13.02
N ALA A 80 8.82 8.05 -11.97
CA ALA A 80 9.52 7.16 -11.05
C ALA A 80 8.55 6.39 -10.13
N VAL A 81 9.05 5.28 -9.61
CA VAL A 81 8.36 4.43 -8.62
C VAL A 81 9.14 4.47 -7.32
N LEU A 82 8.49 4.88 -6.24
CA LEU A 82 9.07 4.93 -4.91
C LEU A 82 8.62 3.73 -4.08
N PHE A 83 9.56 2.92 -3.65
CA PHE A 83 9.35 1.82 -2.72
C PHE A 83 9.70 2.29 -1.31
N ALA A 84 8.74 2.22 -0.40
CA ALA A 84 8.90 2.72 0.95
C ALA A 84 8.26 1.81 2.00
N ALA A 85 8.81 1.78 3.21
CA ALA A 85 8.27 1.05 4.35
C ALA A 85 8.51 1.82 5.65
N GLY A 86 7.94 1.33 6.75
CA GLY A 86 8.18 1.88 8.09
C GLY A 86 7.73 3.33 8.24
N SER A 87 8.66 4.24 8.52
CA SER A 87 8.39 5.66 8.77
C SER A 87 7.78 6.42 7.60
N CYS A 88 7.88 5.90 6.38
CA CYS A 88 7.25 6.53 5.20
C CYS A 88 5.72 6.45 5.20
N TRP A 89 5.11 5.65 6.06
CA TRP A 89 3.67 5.70 6.33
C TRP A 89 3.28 7.01 7.03
N GLU A 90 4.23 7.64 7.70
CA GLU A 90 4.08 8.87 8.47
C GLU A 90 5.18 9.86 8.06
N GLY A 91 4.85 11.14 7.97
CA GLY A 91 5.86 12.20 7.89
C GLY A 91 6.49 12.52 6.52
N VAL A 92 6.16 11.81 5.43
CA VAL A 92 6.64 12.16 4.08
C VAL A 92 5.50 12.71 3.25
N ASP A 93 5.75 13.84 2.60
CA ASP A 93 4.76 14.55 1.81
C ASP A 93 5.12 14.57 0.33
N PHE A 94 4.13 14.24 -0.52
CA PHE A 94 4.23 14.31 -1.97
C PHE A 94 3.17 15.30 -2.50
N PRO A 95 3.53 16.59 -2.68
CA PRO A 95 2.57 17.61 -3.12
C PRO A 95 2.16 17.44 -4.57
N GLY A 96 0.90 17.73 -4.86
CA GLY A 96 0.34 17.73 -6.22
C GLY A 96 0.35 16.35 -6.88
N ASP A 97 0.51 16.34 -8.18
CA ASP A 97 0.44 15.14 -9.03
C ASP A 97 1.69 14.24 -8.99
N MET A 98 2.57 14.42 -8.02
CA MET A 98 3.78 13.58 -7.88
C MET A 98 3.47 12.10 -7.68
N VAL A 99 2.33 11.80 -7.07
CA VAL A 99 1.85 10.44 -6.83
C VAL A 99 0.44 10.32 -7.37
N SER A 100 0.30 9.86 -8.59
CA SER A 100 -0.99 9.54 -9.22
C SER A 100 -1.45 8.11 -8.93
N SER A 101 -0.56 7.28 -8.40
CA SER A 101 -0.82 5.90 -8.01
C SER A 101 -0.21 5.59 -6.65
N LEU A 102 -1.03 5.12 -5.72
CA LEU A 102 -0.63 4.63 -4.40
C LEU A 102 -0.93 3.14 -4.30
N ILE A 103 0.10 2.34 -4.08
CA ILE A 103 -0.05 0.90 -3.87
C ILE A 103 0.26 0.58 -2.41
N ILE A 104 -0.71 0.04 -1.70
CA ILE A 104 -0.57 -0.43 -0.33
C ILE A 104 -0.40 -1.95 -0.36
N VAL A 105 0.80 -2.40 0.00
CA VAL A 105 1.17 -3.81 -0.01
C VAL A 105 0.90 -4.41 1.35
N LYS A 106 -0.19 -5.16 1.44
CA LYS A 106 -0.76 -5.75 2.65
C LYS A 106 -1.35 -4.73 3.63
N LEU A 107 -2.38 -5.14 4.33
CA LEU A 107 -3.00 -4.32 5.36
C LEU A 107 -2.02 -4.06 6.51
N PRO A 108 -1.90 -2.80 6.97
CA PRO A 108 -0.90 -2.38 7.95
C PRO A 108 -1.28 -2.75 9.39
N PHE A 109 -1.48 -4.04 9.65
CA PHE A 109 -1.65 -4.53 11.01
C PHE A 109 -0.38 -4.36 11.82
N ALA A 110 -0.53 -3.96 13.07
CA ALA A 110 0.59 -3.88 14.01
C ALA A 110 1.25 -5.26 14.18
N VAL A 111 2.58 -5.26 14.27
CA VAL A 111 3.31 -6.46 14.67
C VAL A 111 3.10 -6.63 16.18
N PRO A 112 2.76 -7.84 16.67
CA PRO A 112 2.67 -8.09 18.10
C PRO A 112 3.95 -7.68 18.82
N ASP A 113 3.81 -6.88 19.86
CA ASP A 113 4.87 -6.47 20.77
C ASP A 113 4.39 -6.58 22.22
N PRO A 114 5.26 -6.44 23.22
CA PRO A 114 4.87 -6.57 24.63
C PRO A 114 3.74 -5.61 25.06
N ILE A 115 3.63 -4.44 24.43
CA ILE A 115 2.56 -3.48 24.73
C ILE A 115 1.21 -4.01 24.22
N HIS A 116 1.18 -4.53 23.01
CA HIS A 116 -0.01 -5.14 22.42
C HIS A 116 -0.42 -6.41 23.18
N GLU A 117 0.53 -7.20 23.68
CA GLU A 117 0.26 -8.37 24.50
C GLU A 117 -0.37 -7.97 25.85
N ALA A 118 0.16 -6.95 26.53
CA ALA A 118 -0.40 -6.42 27.76
C ALA A 118 -1.81 -5.81 27.56
N GLN A 119 -2.03 -5.14 26.44
CA GLN A 119 -3.36 -4.63 26.10
C GLN A 119 -4.36 -5.76 25.85
N ARG A 120 -3.93 -6.84 25.19
CA ARG A 120 -4.77 -8.00 24.91
C ARG A 120 -5.33 -8.64 26.20
N GLU A 121 -4.53 -8.70 27.26
CA GLU A 121 -4.94 -9.26 28.55
C GLU A 121 -6.10 -8.50 29.21
N GLN A 122 -6.32 -7.24 28.83
CA GLN A 122 -7.41 -6.41 29.34
C GLN A 122 -8.77 -6.75 28.70
N TYR A 123 -8.77 -7.55 27.62
CA TYR A 123 -9.98 -7.91 26.88
C TYR A 123 -10.44 -9.33 27.20
N ARG A 124 -11.76 -9.52 27.33
CA ARG A 124 -12.36 -10.82 27.67
C ARG A 124 -12.15 -11.89 26.59
N SER A 125 -11.99 -11.48 25.32
CA SER A 125 -11.78 -12.39 24.20
C SER A 125 -10.81 -11.78 23.18
N LEU A 126 -10.15 -12.64 22.42
CA LEU A 126 -9.30 -12.24 21.28
C LEU A 126 -10.11 -11.46 20.24
N GLU A 127 -11.33 -11.87 19.97
CA GLU A 127 -12.21 -11.20 19.01
C GLU A 127 -12.51 -9.77 19.44
N SER A 128 -12.87 -9.56 20.71
CA SER A 128 -13.09 -8.24 21.27
C SER A 128 -11.84 -7.36 21.19
N TYR A 129 -10.66 -7.90 21.45
CA TYR A 129 -9.40 -7.19 21.29
C TYR A 129 -9.14 -6.80 19.81
N ILE A 130 -9.35 -7.73 18.88
CA ILE A 130 -9.17 -7.47 17.45
C ILE A 130 -10.09 -6.32 17.00
N GLN A 131 -11.36 -6.36 17.35
CA GLN A 131 -12.34 -5.36 16.91
C GLN A 131 -12.14 -3.99 17.56
N ASN A 132 -11.69 -3.92 18.79
CA ASN A 132 -11.59 -2.66 19.51
C ASN A 132 -10.19 -2.02 19.49
N VAL A 133 -9.14 -2.77 19.12
CA VAL A 133 -7.76 -2.28 19.09
C VAL A 133 -7.12 -2.51 17.73
N VAL A 134 -7.02 -3.77 17.29
CA VAL A 134 -6.22 -4.15 16.12
C VAL A 134 -6.79 -3.57 14.83
N VAL A 135 -8.11 -3.65 14.63
CA VAL A 135 -8.78 -3.13 13.43
C VAL A 135 -8.76 -1.60 13.41
N PRO A 136 -9.12 -0.87 14.49
CA PRO A 136 -9.01 0.59 14.51
C PRO A 136 -7.58 1.11 14.25
N ASP A 137 -6.55 0.45 14.78
CA ASP A 137 -5.16 0.82 14.53
C ASP A 137 -4.76 0.59 13.06
N MET A 138 -5.17 -0.52 12.48
CA MET A 138 -5.00 -0.80 11.05
C MET A 138 -5.68 0.27 10.19
N GLN A 139 -6.94 0.61 10.50
CA GLN A 139 -7.69 1.65 9.80
C GLN A 139 -7.05 3.03 9.91
N LYS A 140 -6.55 3.40 11.09
CA LYS A 140 -5.81 4.64 11.30
C LYS A 140 -4.57 4.70 10.42
N LYS A 141 -3.79 3.64 10.39
CA LYS A 141 -2.56 3.55 9.59
C LYS A 141 -2.87 3.53 8.09
N LEU A 142 -3.95 2.89 7.68
CA LEU A 142 -4.43 2.90 6.30
C LEU A 142 -4.79 4.32 5.85
N ARG A 143 -5.51 5.09 6.68
CA ARG A 143 -5.80 6.52 6.41
C ARG A 143 -4.54 7.37 6.34
N GLN A 144 -3.56 7.12 7.19
CA GLN A 144 -2.26 7.83 7.12
C GLN A 144 -1.55 7.57 5.79
N GLY A 145 -1.50 6.31 5.34
CA GLY A 145 -0.94 5.93 4.04
C GLY A 145 -1.68 6.60 2.88
N PHE A 146 -3.00 6.56 2.89
CA PHE A 146 -3.85 7.24 1.91
C PHE A 146 -3.56 8.74 1.84
N GLY A 147 -3.43 9.41 2.98
CA GLY A 147 -3.11 10.84 3.08
C GLY A 147 -1.72 11.22 2.53
N ARG A 148 -0.89 10.24 2.11
CA ARG A 148 0.37 10.56 1.41
C ARG A 148 0.14 10.97 -0.04
N ALA A 149 -0.90 10.44 -0.66
CA ALA A 149 -1.24 10.69 -2.07
C ALA A 149 -2.43 11.65 -2.27
N ILE A 150 -3.37 11.68 -1.34
CA ILE A 150 -4.57 12.53 -1.39
C ILE A 150 -4.57 13.47 -0.18
N ARG A 151 -4.50 14.77 -0.40
CA ARG A 151 -4.43 15.80 0.65
C ARG A 151 -5.52 16.84 0.54
N THR A 152 -5.90 17.16 -0.68
CA THR A 152 -6.93 18.15 -1.00
C THR A 152 -8.04 17.49 -1.80
N GLU A 153 -9.18 18.16 -1.89
CA GLU A 153 -10.31 17.72 -2.71
C GLU A 153 -10.01 17.72 -4.22
N GLN A 154 -8.93 18.37 -4.62
CA GLN A 154 -8.49 18.47 -6.01
C GLN A 154 -7.46 17.39 -6.37
N ASP A 155 -6.84 16.77 -5.37
CA ASP A 155 -5.88 15.71 -5.62
C ASP A 155 -6.60 14.45 -6.09
N THR A 156 -5.98 13.79 -7.04
CA THR A 156 -6.55 12.57 -7.62
C THR A 156 -5.50 11.50 -7.75
N CYS A 157 -5.85 10.30 -7.26
CA CYS A 157 -4.93 9.19 -7.21
C CYS A 157 -5.68 7.87 -7.33
N VAL A 158 -5.08 6.92 -8.01
CA VAL A 158 -5.50 5.52 -7.92
C VAL A 158 -4.91 4.91 -6.65
N VAL A 159 -5.77 4.41 -5.78
CA VAL A 159 -5.34 3.66 -4.59
C VAL A 159 -5.58 2.18 -4.81
N SER A 160 -4.51 1.40 -4.76
CA SER A 160 -4.54 -0.05 -4.91
C SER A 160 -4.14 -0.73 -3.60
N ILE A 161 -4.94 -1.69 -3.13
CA ILE A 161 -4.66 -2.44 -1.90
C ILE A 161 -4.43 -3.90 -2.25
N LEU A 162 -3.19 -4.35 -2.12
CA LEU A 162 -2.76 -5.71 -2.46
C LEU A 162 -2.80 -6.62 -1.22
N ASP A 163 -4.01 -6.97 -0.81
CA ASP A 163 -4.24 -7.92 0.29
C ASP A 163 -5.54 -8.71 0.04
N HIS A 164 -5.44 -10.03 -0.04
CA HIS A 164 -6.60 -10.91 -0.25
C HIS A 164 -7.68 -10.73 0.84
N ARG A 165 -7.30 -10.29 2.04
CA ARG A 165 -8.22 -10.04 3.15
C ARG A 165 -9.10 -8.80 2.94
N ALA A 166 -8.74 -7.93 2.00
CA ALA A 166 -9.51 -6.76 1.58
C ALA A 166 -10.39 -7.01 0.34
N ALA A 167 -10.22 -8.13 -0.37
CA ALA A 167 -10.99 -8.52 -1.54
C ALA A 167 -12.49 -8.71 -1.22
N LYS A 168 -13.35 -8.88 -2.23
CA LYS A 168 -14.83 -8.96 -2.06
C LYS A 168 -15.28 -9.96 -0.99
N LYS A 169 -14.59 -11.10 -0.86
CA LYS A 169 -14.85 -12.13 0.17
C LYS A 169 -13.87 -12.06 1.35
N GLY A 170 -13.05 -11.03 1.42
CA GLY A 170 -12.03 -10.88 2.46
C GLY A 170 -12.62 -10.49 3.81
N LYS A 171 -11.99 -11.00 4.87
CA LYS A 171 -12.44 -10.80 6.25
C LYS A 171 -12.54 -9.32 6.65
N TYR A 172 -11.65 -8.48 6.14
CA TYR A 172 -11.53 -7.05 6.51
C TYR A 172 -12.01 -6.10 5.43
N ARG A 173 -12.78 -6.58 4.45
CA ARG A 173 -13.31 -5.72 3.38
C ARG A 173 -14.09 -4.52 3.89
N GLY A 174 -15.02 -4.74 4.80
CA GLY A 174 -15.84 -3.67 5.40
C GLY A 174 -14.97 -2.66 6.12
N ASP A 175 -14.07 -3.13 6.98
CA ASP A 175 -13.17 -2.27 7.76
C ASP A 175 -12.25 -1.42 6.88
N VAL A 176 -11.79 -1.97 5.75
CA VAL A 176 -10.96 -1.25 4.76
C VAL A 176 -11.77 -0.18 4.06
N LEU A 177 -12.98 -0.48 3.60
CA LEU A 177 -13.84 0.49 2.92
C LEU A 177 -14.29 1.61 3.87
N ASP A 178 -14.54 1.31 5.13
CA ASP A 178 -14.88 2.29 6.17
C ASP A 178 -13.69 3.21 6.52
N ALA A 179 -12.47 2.75 6.29
CA ALA A 179 -11.27 3.55 6.52
C ALA A 179 -10.98 4.57 5.41
N LEU A 180 -11.53 4.37 4.23
CA LEU A 180 -11.24 5.16 3.03
C LEU A 180 -12.41 6.08 2.68
N PRO A 181 -12.16 7.22 2.01
CA PRO A 181 -13.22 8.05 1.47
C PRO A 181 -14.08 7.26 0.48
N LYS A 182 -15.35 7.62 0.37
CA LYS A 182 -16.21 7.06 -0.68
C LYS A 182 -15.69 7.50 -2.05
N CYS A 183 -15.35 6.53 -2.88
CA CYS A 183 -14.81 6.76 -4.22
C CYS A 183 -15.29 5.67 -5.19
N GLN A 184 -15.07 5.90 -6.46
CA GLN A 184 -15.29 4.88 -7.48
C GLN A 184 -14.34 3.70 -7.27
N MET A 185 -14.85 2.48 -7.42
CA MET A 185 -14.08 1.25 -7.32
C MET A 185 -13.79 0.71 -8.71
N ALA A 186 -12.52 0.55 -9.05
CA ALA A 186 -12.10 -0.19 -10.23
C ALA A 186 -12.04 -1.69 -9.90
N GLU A 187 -12.63 -2.52 -10.74
CA GLU A 187 -12.62 -3.98 -10.60
C GLU A 187 -11.47 -4.63 -11.39
N LYS A 188 -11.01 -3.96 -12.45
CA LYS A 188 -9.95 -4.44 -13.34
C LYS A 188 -8.84 -3.41 -13.50
N ILE A 189 -7.67 -3.87 -13.88
CA ILE A 189 -6.51 -3.00 -14.15
C ILE A 189 -6.76 -2.08 -15.35
N ASP A 190 -7.48 -2.54 -16.36
CA ASP A 190 -7.83 -1.70 -17.52
C ASP A 190 -8.62 -0.46 -17.12
N GLU A 191 -9.52 -0.58 -16.14
CA GLU A 191 -10.27 0.57 -15.59
C GLU A 191 -9.36 1.55 -14.83
N VAL A 192 -8.27 1.06 -14.24
CA VAL A 192 -7.23 1.89 -13.62
C VAL A 192 -6.49 2.68 -14.69
N GLU A 193 -6.11 2.04 -15.79
CA GLU A 193 -5.45 2.70 -16.92
C GLU A 193 -6.36 3.76 -17.55
N ASP A 194 -7.62 3.43 -17.84
CA ASP A 194 -8.60 4.35 -18.41
C ASP A 194 -8.80 5.59 -17.52
N PHE A 195 -8.85 5.39 -16.21
CA PHE A 195 -8.96 6.49 -15.27
C PHE A 195 -7.73 7.42 -15.32
N ILE A 196 -6.52 6.89 -15.39
CA ILE A 196 -5.30 7.70 -15.49
C ILE A 196 -5.24 8.42 -16.84
N ARG A 197 -5.63 7.78 -17.95
CA ARG A 197 -5.63 8.39 -19.29
C ARG A 197 -6.69 9.49 -19.46
N SER A 198 -7.74 9.48 -18.67
CA SER A 198 -8.82 10.48 -18.73
C SER A 198 -8.48 11.81 -18.02
N ARG A 199 -7.27 11.92 -17.50
CA ARG A 199 -6.75 13.10 -16.75
C ARG A 199 -5.61 13.80 -17.48
#